data_d3ebc3f464c932303c654556d5c60b91
#
_entry.id   d3ebc3f464c932303c654556d5c60b91
#
_cell.length_a   1.000
_cell.length_b   1.000
_cell.length_c   1.000
_cell.angle_alpha   90.00
_cell.angle_beta   90.00
_cell.angle_gamma   90.00
#
_symmetry.space_group_name_H-M   'P 1'
#
loop_
_entity.id
_entity.type
_entity.pdbx_description
1 polymer ?
#
loop_
_entity_poly.entity_id
_entity_poly.type
_entity_poly.pdbx_seq_one_letter_code
_entity_poly.pdbx_strand_id
1 'polypeptide(L)'
;EGFLVHNKSGKVLRFAIEINKTADYRVTPMQQILKEYGIDMQIKFIDRTTRWKNLMDRNFTIDFQAWGGLVYPNPETMFKSTLADQKNNNNMYGFKSDRVDELLPLYDIEFDHDKRVKIIQEIDSIIVESRYSALGLSREPPIRLLYWNKFGYPDYMLSKYGGRMEDILYNWWFDDKKAEKLKSAMSSNGQLDVNE
;
A
#
# COMPACT_ATOMS: atom_id res chain seq x y z
N GLU A 1 -23.73 -10.61 25.28
CA GLU A 1 -22.75 -9.67 24.70
C GLU A 1 -22.65 -9.67 23.17
N GLY A 2 -23.59 -10.18 22.39
CA GLY A 2 -23.69 -9.92 20.94
C GLY A 2 -22.59 -10.43 20.01
N PHE A 3 -21.62 -11.23 20.49
CA PHE A 3 -20.56 -11.75 19.62
C PHE A 3 -20.95 -13.06 18.95
N LEU A 4 -20.46 -13.26 17.71
CA LEU A 4 -20.62 -14.49 16.97
C LEU A 4 -19.87 -15.64 17.67
N VAL A 5 -20.57 -16.75 17.82
CA VAL A 5 -20.06 -17.95 18.50
C VAL A 5 -20.12 -19.13 17.53
N HIS A 6 -19.05 -19.87 17.43
CA HIS A 6 -19.01 -21.07 16.61
C HIS A 6 -19.91 -22.17 17.22
N ASN A 7 -20.92 -22.62 16.47
CA ASN A 7 -21.99 -23.47 16.97
C ASN A 7 -21.51 -24.79 17.65
N LYS A 8 -20.43 -25.40 17.17
CA LYS A 8 -19.93 -26.66 17.71
C LYS A 8 -18.96 -26.51 18.87
N SER A 9 -18.14 -25.45 18.89
CA SER A 9 -17.06 -25.31 19.88
C SER A 9 -17.33 -24.28 20.95
N GLY A 10 -18.39 -23.49 20.83
CA GLY A 10 -18.69 -22.37 21.74
C GLY A 10 -17.66 -21.23 21.71
N LYS A 11 -16.70 -21.25 20.80
CA LYS A 11 -15.66 -20.21 20.71
C LYS A 11 -16.20 -18.95 20.05
N VAL A 12 -15.95 -17.80 20.67
CA VAL A 12 -16.23 -16.49 20.11
C VAL A 12 -15.32 -16.23 18.91
N LEU A 13 -15.86 -15.62 17.85
CA LEU A 13 -15.06 -15.12 16.73
C LEU A 13 -14.23 -13.91 17.19
N ARG A 14 -13.05 -14.21 17.67
CA ARG A 14 -12.10 -13.24 18.22
C ARG A 14 -10.73 -13.36 17.55
N PHE A 15 -10.16 -12.22 17.20
CA PHE A 15 -8.78 -12.14 16.73
C PHE A 15 -8.15 -10.81 17.15
N ALA A 16 -6.84 -10.73 17.08
CA ALA A 16 -6.09 -9.52 17.39
C ALA A 16 -5.35 -9.01 16.16
N ILE A 17 -5.31 -7.69 16.01
CA ILE A 17 -4.44 -7.00 15.08
C ILE A 17 -3.35 -6.25 15.87
N GLU A 18 -2.11 -6.43 15.47
CA GLU A 18 -0.96 -5.74 16.07
C GLU A 18 -0.57 -4.54 15.21
N ILE A 19 -0.64 -3.35 15.79
CA ILE A 19 -0.38 -2.10 15.05
C ILE A 19 0.47 -1.13 15.88
N ASN A 20 1.08 -0.19 15.16
CA ASN A 20 1.65 0.98 15.80
C ASN A 20 0.54 1.98 16.15
N LYS A 21 0.65 2.68 17.29
CA LYS A 21 -0.35 3.64 17.76
C LYS A 21 -0.66 4.75 16.74
N THR A 22 0.27 5.09 15.87
CA THR A 22 0.05 6.07 14.80
C THR A 22 -0.98 5.63 13.77
N ALA A 23 -1.31 4.33 13.69
CA ALA A 23 -2.31 3.79 12.77
C ALA A 23 -3.70 3.59 13.42
N ASP A 24 -3.86 3.98 14.69
CA ASP A 24 -5.09 3.82 15.46
C ASP A 24 -6.34 4.38 14.75
N TYR A 25 -6.21 5.57 14.16
CA TYR A 25 -7.29 6.24 13.43
C TYR A 25 -7.88 5.42 12.26
N ARG A 26 -7.12 4.45 11.73
CA ARG A 26 -7.58 3.55 10.65
C ARG A 26 -8.30 2.32 11.17
N VAL A 27 -7.86 1.76 12.29
CA VAL A 27 -8.33 0.46 12.77
C VAL A 27 -9.41 0.57 13.84
N THR A 28 -9.44 1.66 14.61
CA THR A 28 -10.51 1.87 15.61
C THR A 28 -11.90 1.94 15.00
N PRO A 29 -12.15 2.68 13.89
CA PRO A 29 -13.45 2.63 13.23
C PRO A 29 -13.81 1.23 12.71
N MET A 30 -12.82 0.50 12.18
CA MET A 30 -13.03 -0.88 11.71
C MET A 30 -13.41 -1.81 12.86
N GLN A 31 -12.78 -1.68 14.02
CA GLN A 31 -13.14 -2.44 15.23
C GLN A 31 -14.59 -2.20 15.64
N GLN A 32 -15.05 -0.95 15.61
CA GLN A 32 -16.42 -0.59 15.95
C GLN A 32 -17.44 -1.22 14.99
N ILE A 33 -17.16 -1.10 13.68
CA ILE A 33 -18.01 -1.72 12.65
C ILE A 33 -18.07 -3.24 12.83
N LEU A 34 -16.92 -3.90 13.00
CA LEU A 34 -16.87 -5.36 13.19
C LEU A 34 -17.62 -5.81 14.43
N LYS A 35 -17.59 -5.01 15.51
CA LYS A 35 -18.35 -5.28 16.72
C LYS A 35 -19.86 -5.27 16.48
N GLU A 36 -20.37 -4.38 15.63
CA GLU A 36 -21.79 -4.35 15.25
C GLU A 36 -22.23 -5.65 14.55
N TYR A 37 -21.30 -6.30 13.84
CA TYR A 37 -21.53 -7.60 13.22
C TYR A 37 -21.18 -8.80 14.12
N GLY A 38 -20.93 -8.55 15.41
CA GLY A 38 -20.64 -9.60 16.39
C GLY A 38 -19.21 -10.16 16.29
N ILE A 39 -18.28 -9.44 15.68
CA ILE A 39 -16.88 -9.86 15.53
C ILE A 39 -16.02 -9.12 16.56
N ASP A 40 -15.30 -9.87 17.39
CA ASP A 40 -14.43 -9.31 18.44
C ASP A 40 -12.99 -9.11 17.92
N MET A 41 -12.77 -7.98 17.27
CA MET A 41 -11.41 -7.57 16.86
C MET A 41 -10.73 -6.82 17.99
N GLN A 42 -9.62 -7.35 18.50
CA GLN A 42 -8.80 -6.71 19.51
C GLN A 42 -7.65 -5.95 18.87
N ILE A 43 -7.40 -4.72 19.32
CA ILE A 43 -6.27 -3.91 18.87
C ILE A 43 -5.16 -4.00 19.92
N LYS A 44 -3.97 -4.45 19.51
CA LYS A 44 -2.77 -4.46 20.34
C LYS A 44 -1.78 -3.44 19.81
N PHE A 45 -1.43 -2.47 20.65
CA PHE A 45 -0.40 -1.49 20.29
C PHE A 45 0.97 -2.04 20.62
N ILE A 46 1.80 -2.19 19.61
CA ILE A 46 3.18 -2.60 19.73
C ILE A 46 4.09 -1.62 18.99
N ASP A 47 5.37 -1.59 19.37
CA ASP A 47 6.35 -0.80 18.66
C ASP A 47 6.63 -1.36 17.24
N ARG A 48 7.18 -0.49 16.38
CA ARG A 48 7.42 -0.82 14.97
C ARG A 48 8.40 -1.98 14.80
N THR A 49 9.43 -2.04 15.61
CA THR A 49 10.49 -3.06 15.52
C THR A 49 9.94 -4.44 15.89
N THR A 50 9.22 -4.53 17.01
CA THR A 50 8.57 -5.76 17.45
C THR A 50 7.53 -6.24 16.42
N ARG A 51 6.71 -5.32 15.90
CA ARG A 51 5.74 -5.65 14.85
C ARG A 51 6.42 -6.22 13.61
N TRP A 52 7.49 -5.56 13.14
CA TRP A 52 8.25 -6.03 11.99
C TRP A 52 8.86 -7.41 12.23
N LYS A 53 9.42 -7.65 13.41
CA LYS A 53 9.92 -8.97 13.78
C LYS A 53 8.84 -10.04 13.76
N ASN A 54 7.68 -9.77 14.38
CA ASN A 54 6.55 -10.69 14.36
C ASN A 54 6.10 -11.02 12.93
N LEU A 55 6.06 -10.01 12.05
CA LEU A 55 5.73 -10.19 10.65
C LEU A 55 6.74 -11.08 9.92
N MET A 56 8.04 -10.83 10.10
CA MET A 56 9.12 -11.63 9.50
C MET A 56 9.16 -13.07 10.03
N ASP A 57 8.79 -13.27 11.28
CA ASP A 57 8.68 -14.59 11.92
C ASP A 57 7.35 -15.30 11.63
N ARG A 58 6.40 -14.63 10.94
CA ARG A 58 5.01 -15.05 10.74
C ARG A 58 4.26 -15.31 12.04
N ASN A 59 4.58 -14.57 13.08
CA ASN A 59 3.96 -14.64 14.41
C ASN A 59 2.87 -13.55 14.53
N PHE A 60 1.84 -13.65 13.71
CA PHE A 60 0.70 -12.73 13.72
C PHE A 60 -0.57 -13.46 13.26
N THR A 61 -1.74 -12.91 13.59
CA THR A 61 -3.01 -13.41 13.08
C THR A 61 -3.44 -12.61 11.86
N ILE A 62 -3.45 -11.29 11.99
CA ILE A 62 -3.75 -10.34 10.91
C ILE A 62 -2.76 -9.18 11.03
N ASP A 63 -2.19 -8.76 9.93
CA ASP A 63 -1.35 -7.58 9.86
C ASP A 63 -1.81 -6.66 8.70
N PHE A 64 -1.58 -5.37 8.85
CA PHE A 64 -1.92 -4.36 7.85
C PHE A 64 -0.63 -3.79 7.26
N GLN A 65 -0.35 -4.10 6.01
CA GLN A 65 0.84 -3.63 5.30
C GLN A 65 0.49 -2.73 4.13
N ALA A 66 1.37 -1.77 3.85
CA ALA A 66 1.36 -0.99 2.63
C ALA A 66 2.52 -1.43 1.75
N TRP A 67 2.24 -1.68 0.49
CA TRP A 67 3.24 -2.06 -0.50
C TRP A 67 3.35 -0.99 -1.57
N GLY A 68 4.57 -0.65 -1.95
CA GLY A 68 4.85 0.18 -3.13
C GLY A 68 4.80 -0.68 -4.39
N GLY A 69 4.28 -0.10 -5.47
CA GLY A 69 4.29 -0.74 -6.78
C GLY A 69 5.61 -0.51 -7.52
N LEU A 70 5.96 -1.45 -8.38
CA LEU A 70 6.98 -1.31 -9.43
C LEU A 70 6.28 -1.11 -10.77
N VAL A 71 7.00 -0.56 -11.75
CA VAL A 71 6.49 -0.45 -13.14
C VAL A 71 6.10 -1.83 -13.66
N TYR A 72 6.95 -2.80 -13.42
CA TYR A 72 6.66 -4.21 -13.64
C TYR A 72 6.64 -4.92 -12.29
N PRO A 73 5.50 -5.52 -11.89
CA PRO A 73 5.43 -6.29 -10.66
C PRO A 73 6.48 -7.38 -10.61
N ASN A 74 7.04 -7.64 -9.44
CA ASN A 74 7.90 -8.79 -9.20
C ASN A 74 7.24 -9.72 -8.18
N PRO A 75 6.42 -10.68 -8.62
CA PRO A 75 5.70 -11.59 -7.73
C PRO A 75 6.60 -12.63 -7.06
N GLU A 76 7.76 -12.95 -7.63
CA GLU A 76 8.65 -14.01 -7.13
C GLU A 76 9.06 -13.79 -5.67
N THR A 77 9.43 -12.56 -5.32
CA THR A 77 9.93 -12.23 -3.96
C THR A 77 8.90 -12.43 -2.86
N MET A 78 7.61 -12.43 -3.22
CA MET A 78 6.51 -12.54 -2.25
C MET A 78 5.77 -13.87 -2.32
N PHE A 79 5.74 -14.53 -3.46
CA PHE A 79 4.81 -15.64 -3.71
C PHE A 79 5.47 -16.93 -4.17
N LYS A 80 6.80 -17.00 -4.26
CA LYS A 80 7.51 -18.25 -4.53
C LYS A 80 7.40 -19.19 -3.34
N SER A 81 6.95 -20.42 -3.56
CA SER A 81 6.65 -21.39 -2.51
C SER A 81 7.87 -21.74 -1.65
N THR A 82 9.07 -21.77 -2.22
CA THR A 82 10.31 -22.06 -1.47
C THR A 82 10.61 -21.03 -0.37
N LEU A 83 10.08 -19.82 -0.48
CA LEU A 83 10.23 -18.75 0.52
C LEU A 83 9.28 -18.96 1.71
N ALA A 84 8.21 -19.72 1.55
CA ALA A 84 7.21 -19.94 2.60
C ALA A 84 7.79 -20.65 3.82
N ASP A 85 8.77 -21.50 3.65
CA ASP A 85 9.39 -22.26 4.74
C ASP A 85 10.59 -21.52 5.37
N GLN A 86 10.96 -20.36 4.82
CA GLN A 86 12.07 -19.56 5.29
C GLN A 86 11.55 -18.31 5.98
N LYS A 87 12.20 -17.90 7.06
CA LYS A 87 11.92 -16.62 7.75
C LYS A 87 12.68 -15.46 7.10
N ASN A 88 12.34 -14.25 7.47
CA ASN A 88 13.01 -13.02 7.02
C ASN A 88 13.00 -12.83 5.49
N ASN A 89 11.86 -13.02 4.87
CA ASN A 89 11.64 -12.75 3.46
C ASN A 89 10.25 -12.12 3.21
N ASN A 90 9.97 -11.73 1.98
CA ASN A 90 8.74 -11.05 1.64
C ASN A 90 7.52 -11.96 1.49
N ASN A 91 7.68 -13.29 1.48
CA ASN A 91 6.55 -14.23 1.57
C ASN A 91 6.06 -14.30 3.03
N MET A 92 5.51 -13.18 3.51
CA MET A 92 5.08 -13.03 4.90
C MET A 92 3.84 -13.86 5.23
N TYR A 93 3.12 -14.30 4.21
CA TYR A 93 1.88 -15.07 4.35
C TYR A 93 2.12 -16.57 4.47
N GLY A 94 3.33 -17.06 4.14
CA GLY A 94 3.58 -18.48 3.99
C GLY A 94 2.85 -19.07 2.78
N PHE A 95 2.62 -18.26 1.74
CA PHE A 95 1.92 -18.67 0.53
C PHE A 95 2.68 -19.74 -0.23
N LYS A 96 1.94 -20.75 -0.74
CA LYS A 96 2.46 -21.81 -1.61
C LYS A 96 1.45 -22.10 -2.71
N SER A 97 1.95 -22.25 -3.93
CA SER A 97 1.16 -22.68 -5.07
C SER A 97 2.08 -23.20 -6.17
N ASP A 98 1.95 -24.47 -6.52
CA ASP A 98 2.71 -25.08 -7.61
C ASP A 98 2.47 -24.34 -8.93
N ARG A 99 1.23 -23.93 -9.18
CA ARG A 99 0.88 -23.19 -10.39
C ARG A 99 1.55 -21.82 -10.46
N VAL A 100 1.62 -21.10 -9.34
CA VAL A 100 2.37 -19.82 -9.30
C VAL A 100 3.85 -20.06 -9.53
N ASP A 101 4.45 -21.09 -8.93
CA ASP A 101 5.86 -21.44 -9.14
C ASP A 101 6.17 -21.79 -10.60
N GLU A 102 5.23 -22.40 -11.33
CA GLU A 102 5.36 -22.62 -12.78
C GLU A 102 5.31 -21.32 -13.59
N LEU A 103 4.46 -20.39 -13.18
CA LEU A 103 4.24 -19.13 -13.91
C LEU A 103 5.35 -18.08 -13.69
N LEU A 104 6.00 -18.10 -12.53
CA LEU A 104 7.05 -17.12 -12.19
C LEU A 104 8.19 -17.08 -13.22
N PRO A 105 8.85 -18.20 -13.59
CA PRO A 105 9.90 -18.16 -14.59
C PRO A 105 9.38 -17.80 -15.98
N LEU A 106 8.14 -18.11 -16.33
CA LEU A 106 7.54 -17.70 -17.61
C LEU A 106 7.32 -16.19 -17.65
N TYR A 107 6.89 -15.61 -16.53
CA TYR A 107 6.74 -14.16 -16.39
C TYR A 107 8.07 -13.41 -16.55
N ASP A 108 9.15 -13.96 -16.02
CA ASP A 108 10.47 -13.30 -16.05
C ASP A 108 11.08 -13.24 -17.46
N ILE A 109 10.82 -14.27 -18.28
CA ILE A 109 11.38 -14.33 -19.64
C ILE A 109 10.43 -13.83 -20.73
N GLU A 110 9.18 -13.49 -20.40
CA GLU A 110 8.23 -12.98 -21.38
C GLU A 110 8.42 -11.48 -21.60
N PHE A 111 8.83 -11.09 -22.81
CA PHE A 111 9.05 -9.70 -23.21
C PHE A 111 7.89 -9.10 -23.98
N ASP A 112 6.96 -9.91 -24.50
CA ASP A 112 5.74 -9.42 -25.08
C ASP A 112 4.81 -8.91 -23.96
N HIS A 113 4.46 -7.62 -24.03
CA HIS A 113 3.70 -6.96 -22.98
C HIS A 113 2.35 -7.64 -22.71
N ASP A 114 1.59 -7.97 -23.76
CA ASP A 114 0.24 -8.50 -23.61
C ASP A 114 0.24 -9.93 -23.07
N LYS A 115 1.23 -10.73 -23.46
CA LYS A 115 1.42 -12.07 -22.88
C LYS A 115 1.86 -11.99 -21.44
N ARG A 116 2.79 -11.09 -21.12
CA ARG A 116 3.25 -10.86 -19.75
C ARG A 116 2.11 -10.42 -18.84
N VAL A 117 1.23 -9.53 -19.32
CA VAL A 117 0.02 -9.12 -18.59
C VAL A 117 -0.89 -10.31 -18.30
N LYS A 118 -1.08 -11.22 -19.25
CA LYS A 118 -1.90 -12.43 -19.02
C LYS A 118 -1.32 -13.34 -17.94
N ILE A 119 0.00 -13.54 -17.94
CA ILE A 119 0.66 -14.35 -16.93
C ILE A 119 0.50 -13.72 -15.54
N ILE A 120 0.75 -12.41 -15.39
CA ILE A 120 0.61 -11.77 -14.08
C ILE A 120 -0.85 -11.71 -13.60
N GLN A 121 -1.82 -11.61 -14.50
CA GLN A 121 -3.24 -11.68 -14.16
C GLN A 121 -3.64 -13.07 -13.65
N GLU A 122 -3.10 -14.14 -14.23
CA GLU A 122 -3.33 -15.50 -13.71
C GLU A 122 -2.72 -15.67 -12.33
N ILE A 123 -1.48 -15.21 -12.11
CA ILE A 123 -0.84 -15.20 -10.80
C ILE A 123 -1.67 -14.42 -9.77
N ASP A 124 -2.11 -13.21 -10.13
CA ASP A 124 -2.94 -12.36 -9.26
C ASP A 124 -4.26 -13.04 -8.87
N SER A 125 -4.93 -13.67 -9.83
CA SER A 125 -6.17 -14.42 -9.58
C SER A 125 -5.98 -15.53 -8.56
N ILE A 126 -4.91 -16.34 -8.69
CA ILE A 126 -4.60 -17.40 -7.75
C ILE A 126 -4.31 -16.84 -6.34
N ILE A 127 -3.56 -15.74 -6.26
CA ILE A 127 -3.24 -15.09 -4.98
C ILE A 127 -4.51 -14.59 -4.30
N VAL A 128 -5.39 -13.91 -5.05
CA VAL A 128 -6.66 -13.37 -4.52
C VAL A 128 -7.59 -14.49 -4.07
N GLU A 129 -7.71 -15.57 -4.85
CA GLU A 129 -8.53 -16.73 -4.49
C GLU A 129 -8.02 -17.47 -3.24
N SER A 130 -6.72 -17.44 -2.97
CA SER A 130 -6.12 -18.04 -1.78
C SER A 130 -6.56 -17.39 -0.46
N ARG A 131 -7.07 -16.17 -0.51
CA ARG A 131 -7.53 -15.35 0.65
C ARG A 131 -6.48 -15.10 1.73
N TYR A 132 -5.20 -15.31 1.43
CA TYR A 132 -4.13 -14.92 2.35
C TYR A 132 -3.97 -13.40 2.46
N SER A 133 -4.35 -12.68 1.42
CA SER A 133 -4.30 -11.23 1.38
C SER A 133 -5.64 -10.66 0.96
N ALA A 134 -6.14 -9.70 1.72
CA ALA A 134 -7.25 -8.85 1.29
C ALA A 134 -6.70 -7.50 0.87
N LEU A 135 -6.99 -7.08 -0.35
CA LEU A 135 -6.64 -5.74 -0.80
C LEU A 135 -7.45 -4.71 0.00
N GLY A 136 -6.74 -3.86 0.72
CA GLY A 136 -7.35 -2.72 1.38
C GLY A 136 -7.87 -1.73 0.33
N LEU A 137 -9.10 -1.27 0.51
CA LEU A 137 -9.75 -0.27 -0.35
C LEU A 137 -9.26 1.16 -0.11
N SER A 138 -8.13 1.34 0.56
CA SER A 138 -7.56 2.65 0.81
C SER A 138 -6.78 3.10 -0.42
N ARG A 139 -7.39 3.96 -1.21
CA ARG A 139 -6.67 4.74 -2.20
C ARG A 139 -5.97 5.89 -1.49
N GLU A 140 -4.66 6.00 -1.63
CA GLU A 140 -3.96 7.18 -1.14
C GLU A 140 -4.52 8.42 -1.82
N PRO A 141 -4.85 9.48 -1.06
CA PRO A 141 -5.28 10.71 -1.65
C PRO A 141 -4.14 11.29 -2.50
N PRO A 142 -4.45 12.06 -3.55
CA PRO A 142 -3.42 12.73 -4.32
C PRO A 142 -2.57 13.63 -3.41
N ILE A 143 -1.27 13.64 -3.67
CA ILE A 143 -0.34 14.53 -2.97
C ILE A 143 -0.75 15.97 -3.26
N ARG A 144 -0.98 16.74 -2.21
CA ARG A 144 -1.32 18.15 -2.31
C ARG A 144 -0.09 18.98 -1.97
N LEU A 145 0.34 19.81 -2.91
CA LEU A 145 1.44 20.73 -2.72
C LEU A 145 0.91 22.16 -2.63
N LEU A 146 1.34 22.89 -1.61
CA LEU A 146 1.13 24.33 -1.50
C LEU A 146 2.48 25.00 -1.71
N TYR A 147 2.55 25.88 -2.67
CA TYR A 147 3.76 26.62 -2.99
C TYR A 147 3.46 28.02 -3.51
N TRP A 148 4.42 28.91 -3.39
CA TRP A 148 4.34 30.22 -3.98
C TRP A 148 4.54 30.11 -5.50
N ASN A 149 3.69 30.74 -6.30
CA ASN A 149 3.75 30.68 -7.76
C ASN A 149 4.94 31.48 -8.32
N LYS A 150 6.12 30.99 -8.06
CA LYS A 150 7.41 31.51 -8.54
C LYS A 150 8.29 30.41 -9.12
N PHE A 151 7.71 29.25 -9.38
CA PHE A 151 8.43 28.10 -9.93
C PHE A 151 7.83 27.67 -11.26
N GLY A 152 8.70 27.33 -12.18
CA GLY A 152 8.36 26.58 -13.37
C GLY A 152 8.58 25.09 -13.13
N TYR A 153 7.83 24.27 -13.84
CA TYR A 153 7.93 22.81 -13.78
C TYR A 153 7.51 22.20 -15.13
N PRO A 154 7.95 20.98 -15.46
CA PRO A 154 7.56 20.33 -16.71
C PRO A 154 6.10 19.92 -16.69
N ASP A 155 5.48 19.78 -17.85
CA ASP A 155 4.08 19.36 -18.01
C ASP A 155 3.80 17.97 -17.42
N TYR A 156 4.82 17.11 -17.36
CA TYR A 156 4.77 15.81 -16.70
C TYR A 156 5.84 15.74 -15.62
N MET A 157 5.44 15.48 -14.40
CA MET A 157 6.36 15.53 -13.27
C MET A 157 6.84 14.18 -12.78
N LEU A 158 6.04 13.14 -12.92
CA LEU A 158 6.35 11.84 -12.34
C LEU A 158 5.82 10.71 -13.20
N SER A 159 6.53 9.60 -13.18
CA SER A 159 5.97 8.36 -13.65
C SER A 159 4.79 7.95 -12.75
N LYS A 160 3.78 7.32 -13.34
CA LYS A 160 2.60 6.82 -12.63
C LYS A 160 2.95 5.86 -11.47
N TYR A 161 4.14 5.25 -11.51
CA TYR A 161 4.53 4.12 -10.68
C TYR A 161 5.72 4.39 -9.77
N GLY A 162 6.21 5.57 -9.69
CA GLY A 162 7.35 5.85 -8.83
C GLY A 162 7.72 7.31 -8.86
N GLY A 163 7.84 7.84 -7.74
CA GLY A 163 8.30 9.17 -7.47
C GLY A 163 8.01 9.47 -6.03
N ARG A 164 9.01 9.86 -5.34
CA ARG A 164 8.84 10.43 -4.02
C ARG A 164 8.34 11.86 -4.19
N MET A 165 7.68 12.38 -3.17
CA MET A 165 7.27 13.79 -3.18
C MET A 165 8.46 14.73 -3.43
N GLU A 166 9.65 14.37 -2.95
CA GLU A 166 10.90 15.09 -3.15
C GLU A 166 11.31 15.15 -4.63
N ASP A 167 11.03 14.10 -5.40
CA ASP A 167 11.39 14.03 -6.83
C ASP A 167 10.64 15.08 -7.66
N ILE A 168 9.48 15.52 -7.20
CA ILE A 168 8.72 16.62 -7.78
C ILE A 168 9.56 17.91 -7.72
N LEU A 169 10.16 18.18 -6.57
CA LEU A 169 10.92 19.41 -6.32
C LEU A 169 12.24 19.45 -7.09
N TYR A 170 12.85 18.30 -7.39
CA TYR A 170 14.11 18.23 -8.16
C TYR A 170 13.96 18.65 -9.61
N ASN A 171 12.75 18.61 -10.16
CA ASN A 171 12.46 18.99 -11.53
C ASN A 171 11.94 20.43 -11.66
N TRP A 172 11.87 21.17 -10.56
CA TRP A 172 11.39 22.55 -10.57
C TRP A 172 12.55 23.52 -10.71
N TRP A 173 12.28 24.63 -11.38
CA TRP A 173 13.22 25.74 -11.49
C TRP A 173 12.57 27.04 -11.02
N PHE A 174 13.39 28.00 -10.61
CA PHE A 174 12.93 29.33 -10.30
C PHE A 174 12.58 30.07 -11.60
N ASP A 175 11.38 30.62 -11.68
CA ASP A 175 10.89 31.37 -12.82
C ASP A 175 10.79 32.86 -12.46
N ASP A 176 11.72 33.66 -12.99
CA ASP A 176 11.80 35.09 -12.69
C ASP A 176 10.52 35.85 -13.07
N LYS A 177 9.88 35.49 -14.20
CA LYS A 177 8.64 36.16 -14.65
C LYS A 177 7.48 35.85 -13.70
N LYS A 178 7.34 34.64 -13.27
CA LYS A 178 6.33 34.25 -12.27
C LYS A 178 6.62 34.91 -10.92
N ALA A 179 7.88 35.00 -10.52
CA ALA A 179 8.28 35.65 -9.28
C ALA A 179 7.96 37.16 -9.27
N GLU A 180 8.19 37.85 -10.39
CA GLU A 180 7.84 39.26 -10.53
C GLU A 180 6.33 39.49 -10.52
N LYS A 181 5.55 38.67 -11.23
CA LYS A 181 4.09 38.70 -11.17
C LYS A 181 3.57 38.50 -9.74
N LEU A 182 4.10 37.51 -9.04
CA LEU A 182 3.76 37.25 -7.64
C LEU A 182 4.06 38.44 -6.75
N LYS A 183 5.25 39.01 -6.88
CA LYS A 183 5.65 40.20 -6.11
C LYS A 183 4.73 41.39 -6.37
N SER A 184 4.37 41.65 -7.62
CA SER A 184 3.41 42.70 -8.01
C SER A 184 2.04 42.44 -7.39
N ALA A 185 1.51 41.24 -7.47
CA ALA A 185 0.23 40.87 -6.89
C ALA A 185 0.21 41.05 -5.37
N MET A 186 1.27 40.64 -4.69
CA MET A 186 1.40 40.81 -3.23
C MET A 186 1.46 42.28 -2.83
N SER A 187 2.12 43.15 -3.61
CA SER A 187 2.24 44.55 -3.31
C SER A 187 0.95 45.34 -3.56
N SER A 188 0.15 44.93 -4.52
CA SER A 188 -1.13 45.53 -4.89
C SER A 188 -2.35 44.88 -4.22
N ASN A 189 -2.14 43.87 -3.39
CA ASN A 189 -3.19 42.99 -2.87
C ASN A 189 -4.07 42.38 -3.99
N GLY A 190 -3.46 42.16 -5.15
CA GLY A 190 -4.09 41.58 -6.33
C GLY A 190 -4.18 40.07 -6.27
N GLN A 191 -5.05 39.49 -7.08
CA GLN A 191 -5.21 38.07 -7.23
C GLN A 191 -4.52 37.60 -8.53
N LEU A 192 -3.74 36.53 -8.45
CA LEU A 192 -3.21 35.85 -9.63
C LEU A 192 -4.24 34.85 -10.16
N ASP A 193 -4.25 34.67 -11.48
CA ASP A 193 -5.08 33.62 -12.08
C ASP A 193 -4.58 32.23 -11.64
N VAL A 194 -5.51 31.31 -11.40
CA VAL A 194 -5.22 29.95 -10.91
C VAL A 194 -4.47 29.12 -11.96
N ASN A 195 -4.57 29.52 -13.24
CA ASN A 195 -3.99 28.79 -14.38
C ASN A 195 -2.73 29.49 -14.97
N GLU A 196 -2.24 30.55 -14.37
CA GLU A 196 -0.98 31.22 -14.72
C GLU A 196 0.19 30.78 -13.77
#